data_7aa71a443f936a455e29040d638123ce
#
_entry.id   7aa71a443f936a455e29040d638123ce
#
_cell.length_a   1.000
_cell.length_b   1.000
_cell.length_c   1.000
_cell.angle_alpha   90.00
_cell.angle_beta   90.00
_cell.angle_gamma   90.00
#
_symmetry.space_group_name_H-M   'P 1'
#
loop_
_entity.id
_entity.type
_entity.pdbx_description
1 polymer ?
#
loop_
_entity_poly.entity_id
_entity_poly.type
_entity_poly.pdbx_seq_one_letter_code
_entity_poly.pdbx_strand_id
1 'polypeptide(L)'
;MQELTYFNGEFVEPGAKVISIDDRGYLFGDSVYEVVRVVKGRCFALSYHQDRLYRSMREMDIPVKMTPDDLTELHEILIEQSEIKEGYIYLQISRGVAPRHHAYDRSKLEPQMLMSIHNLDMDAVNKLESGVKAIALPDERWGHVDIKTTNLVPNILAQTKAEKKFAYTAMLFRDGICTEGATSNVFAVKDGIIYTHPADNHILKGITRQMVITRVAPSLGITVIEKEFDRAFVDDADELFFTNTTGGVIPIIKLDRNPVADGKPGAVTMKLRHGLEKLMEEGLA
;
A
#
# COMPACT_ATOMS: atom_id res chain seq x y z
N MET A 1 -12.46 -13.70 -17.60
CA MET A 1 -11.51 -12.98 -16.73
C MET A 1 -10.57 -13.99 -16.11
N GLN A 2 -9.29 -13.92 -16.44
CA GLN A 2 -8.27 -14.88 -15.97
C GLN A 2 -7.13 -14.09 -15.33
N GLU A 3 -6.68 -14.49 -14.14
CA GLU A 3 -5.47 -13.96 -13.54
C GLU A 3 -4.26 -14.33 -14.39
N LEU A 4 -3.39 -13.39 -14.66
CA LEU A 4 -2.20 -13.56 -15.49
C LEU A 4 -0.96 -13.20 -14.69
N THR A 5 0.13 -13.90 -15.01
CA THR A 5 1.46 -13.64 -14.45
C THR A 5 2.46 -13.45 -15.58
N TYR A 6 3.23 -12.37 -15.47
CA TYR A 6 4.34 -12.04 -16.37
C TYR A 6 5.66 -12.13 -15.59
N PHE A 7 6.67 -12.73 -16.18
CA PHE A 7 8.01 -12.82 -15.61
C PHE A 7 9.08 -12.60 -16.69
N ASN A 8 9.87 -11.55 -16.56
CA ASN A 8 11.04 -11.24 -17.39
C ASN A 8 10.81 -11.32 -18.91
N GLY A 9 9.71 -10.83 -19.42
CA GLY A 9 9.44 -10.81 -20.88
C GLY A 9 8.41 -11.83 -21.34
N GLU A 10 8.00 -12.77 -20.48
CA GLU A 10 7.11 -13.88 -20.88
C GLU A 10 5.91 -13.98 -19.93
N PHE A 11 4.74 -14.32 -20.48
CA PHE A 11 3.61 -14.78 -19.68
C PHE A 11 3.84 -16.22 -19.23
N VAL A 12 3.59 -16.48 -17.94
CA VAL A 12 3.80 -17.78 -17.32
C VAL A 12 2.51 -18.29 -16.68
N GLU A 13 2.34 -19.61 -16.65
CA GLU A 13 1.19 -20.22 -15.99
C GLU A 13 1.19 -19.95 -14.48
N PRO A 14 0.02 -19.80 -13.86
CA PRO A 14 -0.10 -19.67 -12.41
C PRO A 14 0.58 -20.85 -11.70
N GLY A 15 1.47 -20.52 -10.74
CA GLY A 15 2.24 -21.53 -10.01
C GLY A 15 3.49 -22.02 -10.72
N ALA A 16 3.88 -21.44 -11.86
CA ALA A 16 5.15 -21.74 -12.52
C ALA A 16 6.35 -21.50 -11.58
N LYS A 17 7.34 -22.39 -11.65
CA LYS A 17 8.57 -22.32 -10.84
C LYS A 17 9.64 -21.53 -11.60
N VAL A 18 9.51 -20.22 -11.64
CA VAL A 18 10.38 -19.34 -12.45
C VAL A 18 11.49 -18.65 -11.64
N ILE A 19 11.37 -18.61 -10.33
CA ILE A 19 12.34 -17.92 -9.47
C ILE A 19 13.52 -18.85 -9.18
N SER A 20 14.74 -18.36 -9.47
CA SER A 20 15.96 -19.05 -9.07
C SER A 20 16.11 -19.08 -7.53
N ILE A 21 16.65 -20.19 -7.01
CA ILE A 21 17.00 -20.30 -5.59
C ILE A 21 18.08 -19.28 -5.17
N ASP A 22 18.86 -18.77 -6.12
CA ASP A 22 19.92 -17.77 -5.94
C ASP A 22 19.42 -16.34 -6.21
N ASP A 23 18.10 -16.15 -6.43
CA ASP A 23 17.52 -14.79 -6.51
C ASP A 23 17.66 -14.05 -5.18
N ARG A 24 18.22 -12.85 -5.23
CA ARG A 24 18.49 -12.05 -4.02
C ARG A 24 17.20 -11.58 -3.32
N GLY A 25 16.12 -11.40 -4.07
CA GLY A 25 14.79 -11.14 -3.50
C GLY A 25 14.33 -12.30 -2.62
N TYR A 26 14.52 -13.54 -3.08
CA TYR A 26 14.21 -14.74 -2.30
C TYR A 26 15.15 -14.95 -1.11
N LEU A 27 16.47 -14.76 -1.30
CA LEU A 27 17.47 -15.00 -0.25
C LEU A 27 17.49 -13.95 0.85
N PHE A 28 17.21 -12.67 0.54
CA PHE A 28 17.47 -11.52 1.41
C PHE A 28 16.31 -10.54 1.53
N GLY A 29 15.22 -10.71 0.76
CA GLY A 29 14.23 -9.66 0.59
C GLY A 29 14.79 -8.44 -0.17
N ASP A 30 15.83 -8.64 -0.99
CA ASP A 30 16.53 -7.60 -1.74
C ASP A 30 15.74 -7.25 -3.02
N SER A 31 14.57 -6.66 -2.80
CA SER A 31 13.61 -6.31 -3.86
C SER A 31 12.68 -5.20 -3.42
N VAL A 32 12.09 -4.53 -4.40
CA VAL A 32 11.04 -3.52 -4.25
C VAL A 32 9.75 -4.01 -4.91
N TYR A 33 8.60 -3.46 -4.49
CA TYR A 33 7.32 -3.87 -5.06
C TYR A 33 6.33 -2.70 -5.14
N GLU A 34 5.32 -2.87 -5.98
CA GLU A 34 4.15 -1.99 -6.06
C GLU A 34 2.86 -2.80 -6.13
N VAL A 35 1.78 -2.16 -5.72
CA VAL A 35 0.42 -2.64 -5.91
C VAL A 35 -0.40 -1.50 -6.50
N VAL A 36 -0.91 -1.70 -7.71
CA VAL A 36 -1.69 -0.70 -8.45
C VAL A 36 -3.14 -1.16 -8.54
N ARG A 37 -4.07 -0.31 -8.13
CA ARG A 37 -5.51 -0.59 -8.22
C ARG A 37 -5.98 -0.51 -9.67
N VAL A 38 -6.78 -1.48 -10.11
CA VAL A 38 -7.50 -1.47 -11.39
C VAL A 38 -8.97 -1.19 -11.13
N VAL A 39 -9.51 -0.14 -11.75
CA VAL A 39 -10.91 0.28 -11.66
C VAL A 39 -11.46 0.46 -13.08
N LYS A 40 -12.58 -0.20 -13.38
CA LYS A 40 -13.20 -0.18 -14.71
C LYS A 40 -12.19 -0.49 -15.85
N GLY A 41 -11.23 -1.39 -15.58
CA GLY A 41 -10.19 -1.79 -16.55
C GLY A 41 -9.12 -0.74 -16.80
N ARG A 42 -8.85 0.15 -15.86
CA ARG A 42 -7.78 1.16 -15.92
C ARG A 42 -7.00 1.20 -14.62
N CYS A 43 -5.69 1.40 -14.69
CA CYS A 43 -4.86 1.64 -13.51
C CYS A 43 -5.22 2.99 -12.87
N PHE A 44 -5.42 3.01 -11.57
CA PHE A 44 -5.61 4.25 -10.81
C PHE A 44 -4.27 4.79 -10.33
N ALA A 45 -4.00 6.07 -10.59
CA ALA A 45 -2.80 6.80 -10.16
C ALA A 45 -1.46 6.12 -10.56
N LEU A 46 -1.40 5.51 -11.75
CA LEU A 46 -0.25 4.72 -12.20
C LEU A 46 1.06 5.50 -12.17
N SER A 47 1.06 6.76 -12.64
CA SER A 47 2.26 7.61 -12.65
C SER A 47 2.87 7.79 -11.26
N TYR A 48 2.05 7.97 -10.23
CA TYR A 48 2.51 8.09 -8.84
C TYR A 48 3.11 6.78 -8.31
N HIS A 49 2.54 5.63 -8.71
CA HIS A 49 3.09 4.32 -8.38
C HIS A 49 4.44 4.09 -9.07
N GLN A 50 4.57 4.48 -10.34
CA GLN A 50 5.83 4.42 -11.09
C GLN A 50 6.90 5.30 -10.46
N ASP A 51 6.60 6.55 -10.13
CA ASP A 51 7.52 7.47 -9.45
C ASP A 51 8.06 6.87 -8.15
N ARG A 52 7.18 6.26 -7.35
CA ARG A 52 7.56 5.60 -6.09
C ARG A 52 8.39 4.35 -6.32
N LEU A 53 8.04 3.53 -7.31
CA LEU A 53 8.82 2.36 -7.71
C LEU A 53 10.25 2.75 -8.08
N TYR A 54 10.39 3.69 -9.01
CA TYR A 54 11.71 4.15 -9.47
C TYR A 54 12.52 4.83 -8.35
N ARG A 55 11.83 5.57 -7.46
CA ARG A 55 12.49 6.08 -6.25
C ARG A 55 13.00 4.92 -5.40
N SER A 56 12.16 3.94 -5.08
CA SER A 56 12.55 2.78 -4.27
C SER A 56 13.70 1.99 -4.90
N MET A 57 13.69 1.81 -6.22
CA MET A 57 14.81 1.17 -6.94
C MET A 57 16.11 1.97 -6.81
N ARG A 58 16.07 3.31 -6.93
CA ARG A 58 17.26 4.16 -6.75
C ARG A 58 17.81 4.07 -5.33
N GLU A 59 16.94 4.16 -4.31
CA GLU A 59 17.35 4.07 -2.89
C GLU A 59 17.97 2.70 -2.56
N MET A 60 17.48 1.64 -3.21
CA MET A 60 18.02 0.28 -3.08
C MET A 60 19.18 0.00 -4.04
N ASP A 61 19.61 0.96 -4.87
CA ASP A 61 20.62 0.78 -5.92
C ASP A 61 20.32 -0.40 -6.87
N ILE A 62 19.03 -0.63 -7.18
CA ILE A 62 18.60 -1.61 -8.18
C ILE A 62 18.63 -0.95 -9.56
N PRO A 63 19.30 -1.53 -10.58
CA PRO A 63 19.34 -0.95 -11.92
C PRO A 63 17.95 -0.79 -12.54
N VAL A 64 17.67 0.38 -13.11
CA VAL A 64 16.44 0.62 -13.88
C VAL A 64 16.72 0.28 -15.34
N LYS A 65 15.96 -0.66 -15.91
CA LYS A 65 16.12 -1.09 -17.32
C LYS A 65 14.89 -0.81 -18.18
N MET A 66 13.77 -0.45 -17.55
CA MET A 66 12.49 -0.22 -18.20
C MET A 66 12.10 1.25 -18.01
N THR A 67 11.64 1.89 -19.08
CA THR A 67 11.11 3.25 -19.00
C THR A 67 9.72 3.27 -18.36
N PRO A 68 9.22 4.43 -17.89
CA PRO A 68 7.84 4.55 -17.43
C PRO A 68 6.80 4.17 -18.51
N ASP A 69 7.10 4.47 -19.78
CA ASP A 69 6.20 4.14 -20.90
C ASP A 69 6.14 2.63 -21.14
N ASP A 70 7.29 1.94 -21.14
CA ASP A 70 7.33 0.46 -21.24
C ASP A 70 6.53 -0.19 -20.10
N LEU A 71 6.67 0.35 -18.90
CA LEU A 71 5.96 -0.16 -17.73
C LEU A 71 4.43 0.12 -17.82
N THR A 72 4.04 1.26 -18.38
CA THR A 72 2.63 1.58 -18.65
C THR A 72 2.03 0.60 -19.65
N GLU A 73 2.70 0.39 -20.79
CA GLU A 73 2.26 -0.55 -21.81
C GLU A 73 2.08 -1.97 -21.24
N LEU A 74 3.00 -2.41 -20.37
CA LEU A 74 2.90 -3.73 -19.73
C LEU A 74 1.70 -3.84 -18.78
N HIS A 75 1.36 -2.77 -18.05
CA HIS A 75 0.13 -2.72 -17.25
C HIS A 75 -1.13 -2.82 -18.12
N GLU A 76 -1.16 -2.11 -19.25
CA GLU A 76 -2.28 -2.14 -20.21
C GLU A 76 -2.44 -3.52 -20.84
N ILE A 77 -1.35 -4.16 -21.26
CA ILE A 77 -1.37 -5.54 -21.81
C ILE A 77 -1.93 -6.53 -20.79
N LEU A 78 -1.51 -6.45 -19.51
CA LEU A 78 -2.03 -7.31 -18.45
C LEU A 78 -3.54 -7.13 -18.25
N ILE A 79 -4.01 -5.89 -18.25
CA ILE A 79 -5.45 -5.58 -18.10
C ILE A 79 -6.24 -6.08 -19.31
N GLU A 80 -5.76 -5.81 -20.52
CA GLU A 80 -6.44 -6.20 -21.76
C GLU A 80 -6.57 -7.72 -21.86
N GLN A 81 -5.46 -8.44 -21.68
CA GLN A 81 -5.44 -9.90 -21.82
C GLN A 81 -6.19 -10.63 -20.69
N SER A 82 -6.21 -10.10 -19.49
CA SER A 82 -6.94 -10.69 -18.35
C SER A 82 -8.43 -10.41 -18.39
N GLU A 83 -8.86 -9.34 -19.06
CA GLU A 83 -10.22 -8.79 -19.05
C GLU A 83 -10.72 -8.39 -17.65
N ILE A 84 -9.82 -8.24 -16.67
CA ILE A 84 -10.16 -7.84 -15.30
C ILE A 84 -10.50 -6.34 -15.28
N LYS A 85 -11.71 -6.02 -14.78
CA LYS A 85 -12.20 -4.65 -14.67
C LYS A 85 -12.03 -4.09 -13.26
N GLU A 86 -12.17 -4.93 -12.24
CA GLU A 86 -11.99 -4.58 -10.83
C GLU A 86 -10.95 -5.50 -10.22
N GLY A 87 -9.77 -4.95 -9.93
CA GLY A 87 -8.64 -5.77 -9.54
C GLY A 87 -7.47 -4.96 -9.00
N TYR A 88 -6.33 -5.61 -8.95
CA TYR A 88 -5.05 -4.98 -8.68
C TYR A 88 -3.93 -5.68 -9.44
N ILE A 89 -2.90 -4.92 -9.78
CA ILE A 89 -1.65 -5.45 -10.32
C ILE A 89 -0.61 -5.40 -9.20
N TYR A 90 0.01 -6.54 -8.93
CA TYR A 90 1.21 -6.66 -8.12
C TYR A 90 2.43 -6.64 -9.04
N LEU A 91 3.42 -5.84 -8.70
CA LEU A 91 4.72 -5.77 -9.38
C LEU A 91 5.83 -5.92 -8.35
N GLN A 92 6.80 -6.80 -8.60
CA GLN A 92 8.02 -6.93 -7.80
C GLN A 92 9.25 -6.94 -8.69
N ILE A 93 10.29 -6.23 -8.27
CA ILE A 93 11.60 -6.22 -8.93
C ILE A 93 12.66 -6.58 -7.91
N SER A 94 13.31 -7.74 -8.09
CA SER A 94 14.48 -8.11 -7.31
C SER A 94 15.76 -7.54 -7.92
N ARG A 95 16.82 -7.44 -7.11
CA ARG A 95 18.14 -7.04 -7.61
C ARG A 95 18.71 -8.01 -8.63
N GLY A 96 18.25 -9.28 -8.65
CA GLY A 96 18.67 -10.30 -9.57
C GLY A 96 19.29 -11.54 -8.93
N VAL A 97 19.83 -12.40 -9.79
CA VAL A 97 20.36 -13.72 -9.42
C VAL A 97 21.88 -13.65 -9.26
N ALA A 98 22.40 -14.10 -8.11
CA ALA A 98 23.83 -14.21 -7.84
C ALA A 98 24.11 -15.25 -6.75
N PRO A 99 25.32 -15.85 -6.69
CA PRO A 99 25.74 -16.66 -5.56
C PRO A 99 25.56 -15.92 -4.23
N ARG A 100 25.10 -16.62 -3.18
CA ARG A 100 24.75 -16.03 -1.89
C ARG A 100 25.94 -15.28 -1.26
N HIS A 101 25.93 -13.97 -1.35
CA HIS A 101 26.89 -13.06 -0.73
C HIS A 101 26.15 -11.77 -0.35
N HIS A 102 26.44 -11.16 0.82
CA HIS A 102 25.72 -9.96 1.28
C HIS A 102 26.01 -8.74 0.39
N ALA A 103 27.31 -8.48 0.12
CA ALA A 103 27.66 -7.42 -0.82
C ALA A 103 27.30 -7.81 -2.26
N TYR A 104 27.03 -6.83 -3.09
CA TYR A 104 26.71 -7.01 -4.51
C TYR A 104 27.57 -6.14 -5.40
N ASP A 105 27.77 -6.58 -6.63
CA ASP A 105 28.33 -5.80 -7.71
C ASP A 105 27.22 -5.47 -8.70
N ARG A 106 26.74 -4.23 -8.68
CA ARG A 106 25.62 -3.78 -9.52
C ARG A 106 25.87 -4.05 -11.01
N SER A 107 27.12 -3.99 -11.47
CA SER A 107 27.45 -4.18 -12.87
C SER A 107 27.26 -5.63 -13.38
N LYS A 108 27.13 -6.59 -12.47
CA LYS A 108 26.98 -8.02 -12.76
C LYS A 108 25.58 -8.58 -12.51
N LEU A 109 24.63 -7.72 -12.12
CA LEU A 109 23.30 -8.16 -11.74
C LEU A 109 22.24 -7.66 -12.73
N GLU A 110 21.35 -8.57 -13.08
CA GLU A 110 20.19 -8.32 -13.91
C GLU A 110 18.95 -8.38 -13.03
N PRO A 111 18.22 -7.27 -12.82
CA PRO A 111 16.96 -7.27 -12.07
C PRO A 111 15.98 -8.28 -12.65
N GLN A 112 15.26 -8.97 -11.77
CA GLN A 112 14.20 -9.88 -12.16
C GLN A 112 12.86 -9.23 -11.85
N MET A 113 11.96 -9.20 -12.83
CA MET A 113 10.66 -8.57 -12.71
C MET A 113 9.54 -9.59 -12.81
N LEU A 114 8.66 -9.54 -11.81
CA LEU A 114 7.40 -10.27 -11.78
C LEU A 114 6.25 -9.27 -11.74
N MET A 115 5.24 -9.48 -12.59
CA MET A 115 3.96 -8.78 -12.49
C MET A 115 2.83 -9.81 -12.50
N SER A 116 1.78 -9.53 -11.74
CA SER A 116 0.57 -10.36 -11.77
C SER A 116 -0.67 -9.50 -11.59
N ILE A 117 -1.73 -9.81 -12.32
CA ILE A 117 -3.03 -9.16 -12.17
C ILE A 117 -4.02 -10.10 -11.49
N HIS A 118 -4.75 -9.58 -10.53
CA HIS A 118 -5.69 -10.33 -9.68
C HIS A 118 -7.04 -9.65 -9.62
N ASN A 119 -8.10 -10.46 -9.54
CA ASN A 119 -9.44 -9.96 -9.21
C ASN A 119 -9.47 -9.42 -7.78
N LEU A 120 -10.24 -8.38 -7.55
CA LEU A 120 -10.54 -7.88 -6.21
C LEU A 120 -11.99 -8.22 -5.84
N ASP A 121 -12.17 -8.82 -4.67
CA ASP A 121 -13.49 -9.08 -4.11
C ASP A 121 -14.13 -7.74 -3.68
N MET A 122 -14.97 -7.18 -4.57
CA MET A 122 -15.64 -5.91 -4.32
C MET A 122 -16.67 -5.98 -3.20
N ASP A 123 -17.26 -7.14 -2.95
CA ASP A 123 -18.17 -7.30 -1.81
C ASP A 123 -17.41 -7.20 -0.49
N ALA A 124 -16.20 -7.78 -0.43
CA ALA A 124 -15.32 -7.61 0.73
C ALA A 124 -14.86 -6.17 0.90
N VAL A 125 -14.51 -5.46 -0.18
CA VAL A 125 -14.14 -4.04 -0.15
C VAL A 125 -15.31 -3.16 0.31
N ASN A 126 -16.51 -3.39 -0.21
CA ASN A 126 -17.70 -2.64 0.16
C ASN A 126 -18.07 -2.84 1.64
N LYS A 127 -17.90 -4.03 2.20
CA LYS A 127 -18.11 -4.29 3.62
C LYS A 127 -17.22 -3.46 4.54
N LEU A 128 -16.05 -2.98 4.07
CA LEU A 128 -15.19 -2.09 4.85
C LEU A 128 -15.85 -0.75 5.19
N GLU A 129 -16.87 -0.32 4.44
CA GLU A 129 -17.66 0.87 4.71
C GLU A 129 -18.31 0.86 6.09
N SER A 130 -18.70 -0.31 6.59
CA SER A 130 -19.28 -0.46 7.93
C SER A 130 -18.30 -0.25 9.08
N GLY A 131 -17.02 -0.05 8.76
CA GLY A 131 -15.93 0.17 9.69
C GLY A 131 -15.29 -1.11 10.20
N VAL A 132 -14.02 -0.98 10.58
CA VAL A 132 -13.18 -2.09 11.01
C VAL A 132 -12.69 -1.93 12.44
N LYS A 133 -12.22 -3.03 13.03
CA LYS A 133 -11.48 -3.04 14.29
C LYS A 133 -9.99 -2.97 13.99
N ALA A 134 -9.24 -2.25 14.82
CA ALA A 134 -7.78 -2.23 14.84
C ALA A 134 -7.25 -2.58 16.22
N ILE A 135 -5.97 -2.95 16.29
CA ILE A 135 -5.22 -3.09 17.55
C ILE A 135 -3.97 -2.20 17.50
N ALA A 136 -3.56 -1.68 18.64
CA ALA A 136 -2.31 -0.96 18.76
C ALA A 136 -1.14 -1.91 19.06
N LEU A 137 -0.03 -1.76 18.33
CA LEU A 137 1.19 -2.54 18.53
C LEU A 137 2.43 -1.63 18.43
N PRO A 138 3.57 -2.03 19.03
CA PRO A 138 4.85 -1.39 18.76
C PRO A 138 5.23 -1.49 17.29
N ASP A 139 5.86 -0.44 16.75
CA ASP A 139 6.45 -0.45 15.42
C ASP A 139 7.87 -1.02 15.48
N GLU A 140 8.01 -2.28 15.11
CA GLU A 140 9.28 -3.02 15.11
C GLU A 140 9.93 -3.05 13.71
N ARG A 141 9.48 -2.22 12.76
CA ARG A 141 10.03 -2.14 11.40
C ARG A 141 11.39 -1.43 11.40
N TRP A 142 12.13 -1.58 10.32
CA TRP A 142 13.43 -0.92 10.14
C TRP A 142 13.31 0.61 9.99
N GLY A 143 14.47 1.30 9.86
CA GLY A 143 14.53 2.76 9.83
C GLY A 143 14.28 3.42 8.47
N HIS A 144 13.94 2.67 7.40
CA HIS A 144 13.70 3.17 6.05
C HIS A 144 12.39 2.61 5.49
N VAL A 145 11.30 2.80 6.22
CA VAL A 145 9.97 2.29 5.85
C VAL A 145 9.43 3.00 4.59
N ASP A 146 9.92 4.18 4.30
CA ASP A 146 9.61 4.97 3.12
C ASP A 146 10.04 4.30 1.79
N ILE A 147 10.98 3.33 1.84
CA ILE A 147 11.36 2.50 0.69
C ILE A 147 10.44 1.27 0.64
N LYS A 148 9.71 1.10 -0.47
CA LYS A 148 8.74 0.01 -0.60
C LYS A 148 9.41 -1.32 -0.95
N THR A 149 10.10 -1.91 0.05
CA THR A 149 10.83 -3.18 -0.07
C THR A 149 9.99 -4.38 0.35
N THR A 150 10.42 -5.58 -0.03
CA THR A 150 9.83 -6.86 0.42
C THR A 150 10.29 -7.30 1.81
N ASN A 151 11.00 -6.47 2.56
CA ASN A 151 11.40 -6.73 3.95
C ASN A 151 10.20 -6.57 4.91
N LEU A 152 9.18 -7.38 4.75
CA LEU A 152 7.86 -7.24 5.37
C LEU A 152 7.65 -8.11 6.61
N VAL A 153 8.69 -8.76 7.15
CA VAL A 153 8.52 -9.67 8.31
C VAL A 153 7.85 -8.98 9.51
N PRO A 154 8.24 -7.76 9.95
CA PRO A 154 7.55 -7.09 11.05
C PRO A 154 6.08 -6.75 10.72
N ASN A 155 5.79 -6.34 9.48
CA ASN A 155 4.43 -6.07 8.99
C ASN A 155 3.57 -7.34 9.04
N ILE A 156 4.09 -8.48 8.57
CA ILE A 156 3.42 -9.78 8.58
C ILE A 156 3.12 -10.23 10.01
N LEU A 157 4.08 -10.07 10.92
CA LEU A 157 3.89 -10.42 12.33
C LEU A 157 2.83 -9.55 12.99
N ALA A 158 2.83 -8.23 12.71
CA ALA A 158 1.82 -7.30 13.22
C ALA A 158 0.43 -7.63 12.66
N GLN A 159 0.31 -7.86 11.35
CA GLN A 159 -0.93 -8.26 10.70
C GLN A 159 -1.46 -9.57 11.28
N THR A 160 -0.61 -10.58 11.43
CA THR A 160 -0.99 -11.88 12.01
C THR A 160 -1.48 -11.73 13.47
N LYS A 161 -0.86 -10.86 14.26
CA LYS A 161 -1.32 -10.56 15.63
C LYS A 161 -2.70 -9.89 15.61
N ALA A 162 -2.97 -9.00 14.64
CA ALA A 162 -4.26 -8.34 14.49
C ALA A 162 -5.36 -9.35 14.11
N GLU A 163 -5.13 -10.18 13.13
CA GLU A 163 -6.09 -11.21 12.68
C GLU A 163 -6.46 -12.21 13.78
N LYS A 164 -5.48 -12.65 14.59
CA LYS A 164 -5.72 -13.50 15.77
C LYS A 164 -6.62 -12.83 16.82
N LYS A 165 -6.76 -11.50 16.80
CA LYS A 165 -7.67 -10.74 17.65
C LYS A 165 -8.94 -10.28 16.92
N PHE A 166 -9.21 -10.83 15.74
CA PHE A 166 -10.35 -10.48 14.88
C PHE A 166 -10.39 -8.97 14.55
N ALA A 167 -9.20 -8.37 14.36
CA ALA A 167 -9.02 -7.02 13.87
C ALA A 167 -8.57 -7.04 12.40
N TYR A 168 -8.91 -5.98 11.67
CA TYR A 168 -8.56 -5.81 10.26
C TYR A 168 -7.04 -5.68 10.09
N THR A 169 -6.41 -4.85 10.92
CA THR A 169 -4.96 -4.62 10.91
C THR A 169 -4.49 -4.03 12.23
N ALA A 170 -3.17 -3.87 12.38
CA ALA A 170 -2.57 -3.17 13.51
C ALA A 170 -2.28 -1.70 13.15
N MET A 171 -2.48 -0.81 14.12
CA MET A 171 -1.98 0.55 14.16
C MET A 171 -0.64 0.52 14.94
N LEU A 172 0.41 1.06 14.36
CA LEU A 172 1.78 0.92 14.84
C LEU A 172 2.26 2.19 15.53
N PHE A 173 2.99 2.02 16.64
CA PHE A 173 3.52 3.11 17.44
C PHE A 173 5.03 2.95 17.67
N ARG A 174 5.80 3.99 17.37
CA ARG A 174 7.24 4.08 17.62
C ARG A 174 7.51 5.23 18.60
N ASP A 175 8.15 4.93 19.72
CA ASP A 175 8.46 5.90 20.78
C ASP A 175 7.22 6.71 21.24
N GLY A 176 6.06 6.05 21.27
CA GLY A 176 4.78 6.64 21.66
C GLY A 176 4.04 7.36 20.55
N ILE A 177 4.65 7.60 19.39
CA ILE A 177 4.06 8.27 18.23
C ILE A 177 3.44 7.26 17.28
N CYS A 178 2.21 7.53 16.82
CA CYS A 178 1.55 6.74 15.80
C CYS A 178 2.26 6.94 14.45
N THR A 179 2.76 5.85 13.86
CA THR A 179 3.39 5.90 12.54
C THR A 179 2.38 5.61 11.44
N GLU A 180 2.03 4.36 11.24
CA GLU A 180 1.04 3.94 10.25
C GLU A 180 0.41 2.59 10.62
N GLY A 181 -0.36 1.98 9.74
CA GLY A 181 -0.83 0.61 9.92
C GLY A 181 0.18 -0.43 9.44
N ALA A 182 -0.07 -1.72 9.74
CA ALA A 182 0.81 -2.79 9.26
C ALA A 182 0.91 -2.84 7.71
N THR A 183 -0.16 -2.43 7.00
CA THR A 183 -0.22 -2.41 5.53
C THR A 183 -0.96 -1.18 4.98
N SER A 184 -1.03 -0.09 5.76
CA SER A 184 -1.87 1.09 5.49
C SER A 184 -1.32 2.33 6.18
N ASN A 185 -1.71 3.53 5.72
CA ASN A 185 -1.45 4.76 6.49
C ASN A 185 -2.62 5.04 7.45
N VAL A 186 -2.32 5.74 8.54
CA VAL A 186 -3.29 6.13 9.58
C VAL A 186 -3.63 7.60 9.47
N PHE A 187 -4.89 7.90 9.69
CA PHE A 187 -5.42 9.25 9.82
C PHE A 187 -6.31 9.35 11.04
N ALA A 188 -6.28 10.50 11.70
CA ALA A 188 -7.18 10.86 12.77
C ALA A 188 -7.94 12.15 12.41
N VAL A 189 -9.20 12.25 12.81
CA VAL A 189 -9.99 13.47 12.66
C VAL A 189 -10.25 14.03 14.06
N LYS A 190 -9.98 15.32 14.24
CA LYS A 190 -10.30 16.05 15.45
C LYS A 190 -10.84 17.44 15.08
N ASP A 191 -12.01 17.81 15.61
CA ASP A 191 -12.68 19.08 15.33
C ASP A 191 -12.83 19.38 13.82
N GLY A 192 -13.10 18.32 13.02
CA GLY A 192 -13.25 18.41 11.57
C GLY A 192 -11.95 18.58 10.79
N ILE A 193 -10.80 18.59 11.44
CA ILE A 193 -9.47 18.65 10.83
C ILE A 193 -8.88 17.24 10.78
N ILE A 194 -8.25 16.89 9.66
CA ILE A 194 -7.59 15.61 9.48
C ILE A 194 -6.11 15.72 9.84
N TYR A 195 -5.62 14.77 10.61
CA TYR A 195 -4.21 14.63 10.98
C TYR A 195 -3.65 13.30 10.46
N THR A 196 -2.41 13.31 9.99
CA THR A 196 -1.67 12.11 9.59
C THR A 196 -0.18 12.33 9.82
N HIS A 197 0.56 11.25 10.08
CA HIS A 197 2.01 11.33 10.26
C HIS A 197 2.68 11.92 9.02
N PRO A 198 3.68 12.82 9.15
CA PRO A 198 4.45 13.35 8.04
C PRO A 198 5.10 12.23 7.22
N ALA A 199 5.24 12.42 5.90
CA ALA A 199 5.87 11.44 5.03
C ALA A 199 7.41 11.48 5.16
N ASP A 200 7.92 10.94 6.26
CA ASP A 200 9.33 10.75 6.56
C ASP A 200 9.76 9.27 6.37
N ASN A 201 10.91 8.88 6.95
CA ASN A 201 11.42 7.50 6.87
C ASN A 201 10.71 6.50 7.79
N HIS A 202 9.77 6.92 8.64
CA HIS A 202 9.01 6.06 9.54
C HIS A 202 7.71 5.53 8.95
N ILE A 203 7.25 6.11 7.82
CA ILE A 203 6.05 5.66 7.12
C ILE A 203 6.27 5.52 5.62
N LEU A 204 5.47 4.65 4.99
CA LEU A 204 5.39 4.65 3.54
C LEU A 204 4.55 5.84 3.07
N LYS A 205 5.06 6.61 2.11
CA LYS A 205 4.26 7.62 1.40
C LYS A 205 3.23 6.92 0.50
N GLY A 206 2.10 6.52 1.09
CA GLY A 206 1.03 5.80 0.39
C GLY A 206 0.40 6.62 -0.73
N ILE A 207 0.14 6.00 -1.89
CA ILE A 207 -0.49 6.71 -3.03
C ILE A 207 -1.94 7.07 -2.68
N THR A 208 -2.69 6.16 -2.07
CA THR A 208 -4.05 6.47 -1.56
C THR A 208 -4.02 7.61 -0.54
N ARG A 209 -3.04 7.59 0.40
CA ARG A 209 -2.80 8.72 1.32
C ARG A 209 -2.59 10.02 0.55
N GLN A 210 -1.72 10.00 -0.45
CA GLN A 210 -1.43 11.19 -1.26
C GLN A 210 -2.68 11.70 -1.98
N MET A 211 -3.49 10.82 -2.59
CA MET A 211 -4.74 11.20 -3.25
C MET A 211 -5.74 11.83 -2.28
N VAL A 212 -5.86 11.29 -1.06
CA VAL A 212 -6.70 11.89 -0.01
C VAL A 212 -6.21 13.30 0.32
N ILE A 213 -4.92 13.50 0.56
CA ILE A 213 -4.36 14.81 0.96
C ILE A 213 -4.42 15.84 -0.17
N THR A 214 -4.07 15.45 -1.40
CA THR A 214 -3.84 16.41 -2.50
C THR A 214 -5.01 16.60 -3.44
N ARG A 215 -5.98 15.69 -3.42
CA ARG A 215 -7.14 15.73 -4.34
C ARG A 215 -8.47 15.72 -3.60
N VAL A 216 -8.72 14.68 -2.79
CA VAL A 216 -10.05 14.46 -2.21
C VAL A 216 -10.38 15.47 -1.12
N ALA A 217 -9.53 15.61 -0.08
CA ALA A 217 -9.79 16.55 1.01
C ALA A 217 -9.91 18.01 0.54
N PRO A 218 -9.03 18.52 -0.35
CA PRO A 218 -9.20 19.87 -0.91
C PRO A 218 -10.51 20.05 -1.68
N SER A 219 -10.94 19.06 -2.47
CA SER A 219 -12.21 19.15 -3.22
C SER A 219 -13.45 19.24 -2.33
N LEU A 220 -13.32 18.74 -1.09
CA LEU A 220 -14.37 18.78 -0.05
C LEU A 220 -14.22 19.95 0.92
N GLY A 221 -13.22 20.81 0.74
CA GLY A 221 -12.91 21.92 1.66
C GLY A 221 -12.44 21.46 3.05
N ILE A 222 -11.87 20.24 3.16
CA ILE A 222 -11.41 19.68 4.42
C ILE A 222 -9.91 19.91 4.59
N THR A 223 -9.51 20.45 5.74
CA THR A 223 -8.10 20.72 6.06
C THR A 223 -7.40 19.42 6.48
N VAL A 224 -6.19 19.18 5.94
CA VAL A 224 -5.29 18.10 6.34
C VAL A 224 -4.01 18.70 6.90
N ILE A 225 -3.57 18.20 8.06
CA ILE A 225 -2.32 18.59 8.71
C ILE A 225 -1.42 17.36 8.84
N GLU A 226 -0.27 17.40 8.20
CA GLU A 226 0.79 16.39 8.37
C GLU A 226 1.57 16.74 9.64
N LYS A 227 1.29 16.00 10.72
CA LYS A 227 1.89 16.21 12.06
C LYS A 227 1.91 14.90 12.82
N GLU A 228 2.98 14.64 13.54
CA GLU A 228 3.07 13.54 14.51
C GLU A 228 1.99 13.69 15.59
N PHE A 229 1.45 12.55 16.02
CA PHE A 229 0.49 12.47 17.12
C PHE A 229 0.70 11.17 17.92
N ASP A 230 0.46 11.26 19.20
CA ASP A 230 0.66 10.18 20.14
C ASP A 230 -0.60 9.32 20.36
N ARG A 231 -0.49 8.36 21.24
CA ARG A 231 -1.60 7.48 21.61
C ARG A 231 -2.73 8.26 22.27
N ALA A 232 -2.47 9.28 23.09
CA ALA A 232 -3.50 10.06 23.75
C ALA A 232 -4.34 10.84 22.73
N PHE A 233 -3.71 11.40 21.69
CA PHE A 233 -4.40 12.04 20.59
C PHE A 233 -5.29 11.06 19.81
N VAL A 234 -4.79 9.84 19.56
CA VAL A 234 -5.56 8.79 18.89
C VAL A 234 -6.78 8.37 19.71
N ASP A 235 -6.63 8.24 21.03
CA ASP A 235 -7.74 7.86 21.93
C ASP A 235 -8.80 8.97 22.09
N ASP A 236 -8.43 10.25 21.85
CA ASP A 236 -9.32 11.44 21.89
C ASP A 236 -9.84 11.87 20.50
N ALA A 237 -9.51 11.14 19.45
CA ALA A 237 -9.94 11.44 18.09
C ALA A 237 -11.45 11.24 17.90
N ASP A 238 -12.08 12.14 17.12
CA ASP A 238 -13.49 12.05 16.76
C ASP A 238 -13.74 10.93 15.73
N GLU A 239 -12.77 10.73 14.81
CA GLU A 239 -12.78 9.65 13.83
C GLU A 239 -11.35 9.14 13.59
N LEU A 240 -11.23 7.86 13.25
CA LEU A 240 -9.99 7.24 12.79
C LEU A 240 -10.23 6.51 11.48
N PHE A 241 -9.25 6.50 10.57
CA PHE A 241 -9.33 5.69 9.37
C PHE A 241 -7.96 5.27 8.85
N PHE A 242 -7.96 4.18 8.09
CA PHE A 242 -6.82 3.74 7.29
C PHE A 242 -6.97 4.14 5.83
N THR A 243 -5.83 4.19 5.13
CA THR A 243 -5.81 4.21 3.66
C THR A 243 -4.86 3.16 3.11
N ASN A 244 -5.30 2.41 2.09
CA ASN A 244 -4.45 1.54 1.30
C ASN A 244 -4.99 1.39 -0.13
N THR A 245 -4.22 0.77 -1.00
CA THR A 245 -4.53 0.67 -2.44
C THR A 245 -5.80 -0.14 -2.72
N THR A 246 -6.04 -1.23 -2.02
CA THR A 246 -7.16 -2.16 -2.31
C THR A 246 -8.44 -1.77 -1.58
N GLY A 247 -8.35 -1.26 -0.36
CA GLY A 247 -9.51 -0.90 0.47
C GLY A 247 -9.93 0.57 0.39
N GLY A 248 -9.08 1.44 -0.20
CA GLY A 248 -9.35 2.88 -0.26
C GLY A 248 -9.26 3.54 1.11
N VAL A 249 -10.29 4.30 1.50
CA VAL A 249 -10.47 4.88 2.83
C VAL A 249 -11.30 3.93 3.68
N ILE A 250 -10.79 3.52 4.83
CA ILE A 250 -11.37 2.45 5.67
C ILE A 250 -11.60 3.00 7.07
N PRO A 251 -12.87 3.20 7.50
CA PRO A 251 -13.18 3.70 8.83
C PRO A 251 -12.73 2.73 9.92
N ILE A 252 -12.16 3.25 11.00
CA ILE A 252 -11.83 2.49 12.20
C ILE A 252 -12.88 2.81 13.26
N ILE A 253 -13.68 1.83 13.64
CA ILE A 253 -14.76 2.00 14.63
C ILE A 253 -14.38 1.49 16.01
N LYS A 254 -13.25 0.78 16.12
CA LYS A 254 -12.76 0.23 17.39
C LYS A 254 -11.25 0.10 17.38
N LEU A 255 -10.60 0.61 18.41
CA LEU A 255 -9.17 0.41 18.65
C LEU A 255 -8.99 -0.38 19.96
N ASP A 256 -8.30 -1.52 19.88
CA ASP A 256 -8.18 -2.48 20.99
C ASP A 256 -9.56 -2.90 21.53
N ARG A 257 -9.91 -2.49 22.75
CA ARG A 257 -11.19 -2.80 23.38
C ARG A 257 -12.17 -1.61 23.34
N ASN A 258 -11.70 -0.42 23.00
CA ASN A 258 -12.46 0.83 23.08
C ASN A 258 -13.10 1.17 21.73
N PRO A 259 -14.36 1.59 21.70
CA PRO A 259 -14.93 2.20 20.50
C PRO A 259 -14.18 3.50 20.18
N VAL A 260 -14.09 3.84 18.91
CA VAL A 260 -13.71 5.18 18.44
C VAL A 260 -14.99 6.03 18.48
N ALA A 261 -14.99 7.10 19.24
CA ALA A 261 -16.19 7.91 19.49
C ALA A 261 -17.44 7.07 19.83
N ASP A 262 -18.45 7.06 18.98
CA ASP A 262 -19.70 6.29 19.17
C ASP A 262 -19.63 4.84 18.59
N GLY A 263 -18.48 4.44 18.06
CA GLY A 263 -18.27 3.12 17.49
C GLY A 263 -18.88 2.93 16.09
N LYS A 264 -19.07 4.02 15.34
CA LYS A 264 -19.58 4.04 13.96
C LYS A 264 -18.62 4.75 13.02
N PRO A 265 -18.71 4.51 11.70
CA PRO A 265 -17.98 5.28 10.70
C PRO A 265 -18.30 6.79 10.81
N GLY A 266 -17.26 7.62 10.91
CA GLY A 266 -17.42 9.06 11.04
C GLY A 266 -17.77 9.75 9.71
N ALA A 267 -18.45 10.89 9.81
CA ALA A 267 -18.97 11.61 8.63
C ALA A 267 -17.86 12.16 7.72
N VAL A 268 -16.74 12.61 8.28
CA VAL A 268 -15.58 13.09 7.49
C VAL A 268 -14.96 11.95 6.72
N THR A 269 -14.72 10.82 7.40
CA THR A 269 -14.17 9.59 6.78
C THR A 269 -15.05 9.10 5.63
N MET A 270 -16.36 9.09 5.80
CA MET A 270 -17.28 8.64 4.75
C MET A 270 -17.30 9.59 3.54
N LYS A 271 -17.23 10.91 3.75
CA LYS A 271 -17.07 11.88 2.65
C LYS A 271 -15.78 11.64 1.86
N LEU A 272 -14.68 11.34 2.56
CA LEU A 272 -13.39 11.04 1.92
C LEU A 272 -13.45 9.72 1.14
N ARG A 273 -14.09 8.69 1.69
CA ARG A 273 -14.30 7.41 1.01
C ARG A 273 -15.04 7.59 -0.31
N HIS A 274 -16.22 8.19 -0.28
CA HIS A 274 -17.01 8.44 -1.49
C HIS A 274 -16.30 9.39 -2.48
N GLY A 275 -15.58 10.39 -1.97
CA GLY A 275 -14.77 11.28 -2.81
C GLY A 275 -13.63 10.55 -3.53
N LEU A 276 -12.96 9.61 -2.86
CA LEU A 276 -11.92 8.78 -3.45
C LEU A 276 -12.51 7.80 -4.49
N GLU A 277 -13.61 7.15 -4.17
CA GLU A 277 -14.31 6.25 -5.09
C GLU A 277 -14.71 6.98 -6.38
N LYS A 278 -15.28 8.18 -6.26
CA LYS A 278 -15.60 9.04 -7.41
C LYS A 278 -14.35 9.39 -8.24
N LEU A 279 -13.25 9.78 -7.58
CA LEU A 279 -11.99 10.10 -8.25
C LEU A 279 -11.44 8.89 -9.04
N MET A 280 -11.51 7.68 -8.45
CA MET A 280 -11.12 6.43 -9.11
C MET A 280 -11.97 6.14 -10.35
N GLU A 281 -13.29 6.33 -10.25
CA GLU A 281 -14.23 6.07 -11.34
C GLU A 281 -14.06 7.04 -12.51
N GLU A 282 -13.79 8.30 -12.22
CA GLU A 282 -13.57 9.36 -13.22
C GLU A 282 -12.21 9.21 -13.94
N GLY A 283 -11.25 8.47 -13.35
CA GLY A 283 -9.91 8.29 -13.91
C GLY A 283 -9.08 9.58 -13.92
N LEU A 284 -9.30 10.46 -12.95
CA LEU A 284 -8.68 11.79 -12.85
C LEU A 284 -7.37 11.82 -12.02
N ALA A 285 -6.69 10.69 -11.88
CA ALA A 285 -5.42 10.61 -11.12
C ALA A 285 -4.29 9.99 -11.91
#